data_c50c7653f187bddfb5f362cd5a249d27
#
_entry.id   c50c7653f187bddfb5f362cd5a249d27
#
_cell.length_a   1.000
_cell.length_b   1.000
_cell.length_c   1.000
_cell.angle_alpha   90.00
_cell.angle_beta   90.00
_cell.angle_gamma   90.00
#
_symmetry.space_group_name_H-M   'P 1'
#
loop_
_entity.id
_entity.type
_entity.pdbx_description
1 polymer ?
#
loop_
_entity_poly.entity_id
_entity_poly.type
_entity_poly.pdbx_seq_one_letter_code
_entity_poly.pdbx_strand_id
1 'polypeptide(L)'
;MGASSLTELKRIIEGESIDGIRLLNSPHDNPICSLSYDATVPCIAVVWRKYATSAQLRFVHEIILGMLKQHAADRILGDDSDLPIVHAEDQKWIVEDWLPRARAAGLKAVATAVSLTFFGKVSIGSIHSRLAKEIAIKDFHNIHSARIWLGSLGPQQLA
;
A
#
# COMPACT_ATOMS: atom_id res chain seq x y z
N MET A 1 -8.67 15.64 5.97
CA MET A 1 -8.40 16.02 4.56
C MET A 1 -9.28 17.18 4.15
N GLY A 2 -8.73 18.16 3.42
CA GLY A 2 -9.52 19.26 2.87
C GLY A 2 -10.34 18.85 1.64
N ALA A 3 -11.31 19.69 1.24
CA ALA A 3 -12.16 19.45 0.07
C ALA A 3 -11.35 19.21 -1.24
N SER A 4 -10.21 19.88 -1.41
CA SER A 4 -9.29 19.68 -2.55
C SER A 4 -8.76 18.25 -2.61
N SER A 5 -8.32 17.70 -1.50
CA SER A 5 -7.84 16.31 -1.40
C SER A 5 -8.89 15.27 -1.76
N LEU A 6 -10.13 15.48 -1.34
CA LEU A 6 -11.23 14.57 -1.69
C LEU A 6 -11.55 14.59 -3.17
N THR A 7 -11.47 15.75 -3.81
CA THR A 7 -11.67 15.91 -5.26
C THR A 7 -10.55 15.19 -6.03
N GLU A 8 -9.30 15.35 -5.61
CA GLU A 8 -8.15 14.67 -6.22
C GLU A 8 -8.23 13.16 -6.07
N LEU A 9 -8.60 12.66 -4.89
CA LEU A 9 -8.84 11.25 -4.65
C LEU A 9 -9.89 10.68 -5.62
N LYS A 10 -11.01 11.39 -5.78
CA LYS A 10 -12.07 10.98 -6.69
C LYS A 10 -11.57 10.90 -8.13
N ARG A 11 -10.83 11.88 -8.59
CA ARG A 11 -10.25 11.91 -9.94
C ARG A 11 -9.30 10.74 -10.19
N ILE A 12 -8.45 10.40 -9.20
CA ILE A 12 -7.55 9.24 -9.30
C ILE A 12 -8.37 7.94 -9.36
N ILE A 13 -9.38 7.81 -8.53
CA ILE A 13 -10.28 6.63 -8.54
C ILE A 13 -10.99 6.50 -9.89
N GLU A 14 -11.29 7.62 -10.55
CA GLU A 14 -11.88 7.67 -11.89
C GLU A 14 -10.86 7.46 -13.03
N GLY A 15 -9.59 7.19 -12.71
CA GLY A 15 -8.56 6.81 -13.68
C GLY A 15 -7.61 7.94 -14.10
N GLU A 16 -7.67 9.10 -13.47
CA GLU A 16 -6.73 10.18 -13.73
C GLU A 16 -5.38 9.96 -13.04
N SER A 17 -4.30 10.43 -13.66
CA SER A 17 -2.99 10.51 -13.04
C SER A 17 -2.81 11.89 -12.41
N ILE A 18 -2.54 11.94 -11.13
CA ILE A 18 -2.28 13.17 -10.39
C ILE A 18 -0.96 13.04 -9.65
N ASP A 19 -0.04 13.97 -9.87
CA ASP A 19 1.28 14.02 -9.21
C ASP A 19 2.05 12.69 -9.29
N GLY A 20 2.00 12.02 -10.44
CA GLY A 20 2.68 10.75 -10.67
C GLY A 20 2.01 9.54 -10.03
N ILE A 21 0.83 9.69 -9.47
CA ILE A 21 0.04 8.64 -8.83
C ILE A 21 -1.17 8.33 -9.69
N ARG A 22 -1.43 7.06 -9.94
CA ARG A 22 -2.62 6.66 -10.68
C ARG A 22 -3.07 5.23 -10.39
N LEU A 23 -4.32 4.99 -10.72
CA LEU A 23 -4.91 3.68 -10.78
C LEU A 23 -4.74 3.12 -12.19
N LEU A 24 -3.95 2.08 -12.31
CA LEU A 24 -3.80 1.20 -13.49
C LEU A 24 -3.55 1.75 -14.91
N ASN A 25 -2.49 1.17 -15.46
CA ASN A 25 -2.29 0.80 -16.89
C ASN A 25 -2.52 1.83 -17.98
N SER A 26 -1.63 2.80 -18.07
CA SER A 26 -1.24 3.32 -19.36
C SER A 26 0.23 2.96 -19.63
N PRO A 27 0.55 2.36 -20.77
CA PRO A 27 1.93 1.94 -21.07
C PRO A 27 2.90 3.11 -21.29
N HIS A 28 2.39 4.33 -21.34
CA HIS A 28 3.18 5.52 -21.70
C HIS A 28 3.57 6.41 -20.53
N ASP A 29 3.10 6.11 -19.31
CA ASP A 29 3.45 6.91 -18.15
C ASP A 29 4.50 6.23 -17.29
N ASN A 30 5.24 7.04 -16.56
CA ASN A 30 6.26 6.61 -15.61
C ASN A 30 5.84 7.03 -14.20
N PRO A 31 4.81 6.38 -13.63
CA PRO A 31 4.23 6.81 -12.35
C PRO A 31 5.18 6.56 -11.18
N ILE A 32 5.02 7.33 -10.11
CA ILE A 32 5.68 7.09 -8.82
C ILE A 32 5.11 5.85 -8.17
N CYS A 33 3.81 5.68 -8.26
CA CYS A 33 3.08 4.55 -7.69
C CYS A 33 1.90 4.17 -8.60
N SER A 34 1.65 2.88 -8.71
CA SER A 34 0.45 2.34 -9.38
C SER A 34 -0.40 1.58 -8.38
N LEU A 35 -1.70 1.77 -8.46
CA LEU A 35 -2.69 1.17 -7.57
C LEU A 35 -3.73 0.41 -8.37
N SER A 36 -4.18 -0.75 -7.86
CA SER A 36 -5.23 -1.54 -8.49
C SER A 36 -5.97 -2.41 -7.48
N TYR A 37 -7.16 -2.88 -7.84
CA TYR A 37 -7.86 -3.93 -7.11
C TYR A 37 -7.71 -5.26 -7.85
N ASP A 38 -7.20 -6.28 -7.15
CA ASP A 38 -7.11 -7.65 -7.66
C ASP A 38 -8.28 -8.46 -7.11
N ALA A 39 -9.23 -8.79 -7.97
CA ALA A 39 -10.42 -9.55 -7.56
C ALA A 39 -10.15 -11.04 -7.35
N THR A 40 -9.06 -11.59 -7.88
CA THR A 40 -8.73 -13.01 -7.75
C THR A 40 -8.09 -13.34 -6.41
N VAL A 41 -7.33 -12.39 -5.85
CA VAL A 41 -6.92 -12.36 -4.46
C VAL A 41 -7.45 -11.05 -3.90
N PRO A 42 -8.66 -11.00 -3.34
CA PRO A 42 -9.34 -9.74 -3.04
C PRO A 42 -8.46 -8.79 -2.23
N CYS A 43 -7.67 -7.99 -2.91
CA CYS A 43 -6.66 -7.12 -2.30
C CYS A 43 -6.47 -5.83 -3.09
N ILE A 44 -5.96 -4.82 -2.41
CA ILE A 44 -5.44 -3.61 -3.06
C ILE A 44 -3.97 -3.87 -3.39
N ALA A 45 -3.63 -3.84 -4.67
CA ALA A 45 -2.27 -3.98 -5.15
C ALA A 45 -1.63 -2.60 -5.29
N VAL A 46 -0.45 -2.44 -4.71
CA VAL A 46 0.30 -1.18 -4.64
C VAL A 46 1.71 -1.43 -5.17
N VAL A 47 2.09 -0.76 -6.25
CA VAL A 47 3.43 -0.90 -6.84
C VAL A 47 4.14 0.45 -6.79
N TRP A 48 5.14 0.55 -5.93
CA TRP A 48 6.04 1.71 -5.86
C TRP A 48 7.14 1.57 -6.90
N ARG A 49 7.38 2.62 -7.66
CA ARG A 49 8.35 2.58 -8.78
C ARG A 49 9.51 3.53 -8.59
N LYS A 50 9.37 4.53 -7.72
CA LYS A 50 10.35 5.58 -7.49
C LYS A 50 10.28 6.09 -6.07
N TYR A 51 11.24 6.94 -5.73
CA TYR A 51 11.18 7.74 -4.51
C TYR A 51 9.87 8.55 -4.48
N ALA A 52 9.24 8.54 -3.32
CA ALA A 52 8.06 9.34 -3.03
C ALA A 52 8.38 10.38 -1.95
N THR A 53 7.95 11.61 -2.14
CA THR A 53 7.97 12.62 -1.07
C THR A 53 7.00 12.22 0.03
N SER A 54 7.13 12.80 1.23
CA SER A 54 6.19 12.56 2.32
C SER A 54 4.74 12.85 1.91
N ALA A 55 4.51 13.95 1.20
CA ALA A 55 3.17 14.31 0.71
C ALA A 55 2.61 13.26 -0.24
N GLN A 56 3.41 12.76 -1.18
CA GLN A 56 3.02 11.72 -2.12
C GLN A 56 2.75 10.40 -1.43
N LEU A 57 3.61 9.98 -0.51
CA LEU A 57 3.46 8.74 0.25
C LEU A 57 2.17 8.75 1.07
N ARG A 58 1.92 9.82 1.79
CA ARG A 58 0.69 9.96 2.61
C ARG A 58 -0.56 10.01 1.74
N PHE A 59 -0.49 10.71 0.61
CA PHE A 59 -1.59 10.77 -0.35
C PHE A 59 -1.93 9.39 -0.92
N VAL A 60 -0.93 8.60 -1.31
CA VAL A 60 -1.14 7.20 -1.75
C VAL A 60 -1.81 6.37 -0.66
N HIS A 61 -1.38 6.49 0.58
CA HIS A 61 -1.99 5.77 1.69
C HIS A 61 -3.46 6.18 1.92
N GLU A 62 -3.81 7.44 1.72
CA GLU A 62 -5.21 7.88 1.77
C GLU A 62 -6.04 7.28 0.62
N ILE A 63 -5.46 7.15 -0.58
CA ILE A 63 -6.11 6.47 -1.71
C ILE A 63 -6.33 4.99 -1.38
N ILE A 64 -5.33 4.31 -0.85
CA ILE A 64 -5.45 2.90 -0.43
C ILE A 64 -6.60 2.73 0.56
N LEU A 65 -6.70 3.63 1.54
CA LEU A 65 -7.79 3.62 2.51
C LEU A 65 -9.16 3.74 1.84
N GLY A 66 -9.29 4.66 0.88
CA GLY A 66 -10.51 4.81 0.07
C GLY A 66 -10.85 3.55 -0.73
N MET A 67 -9.84 2.90 -1.32
CA MET A 67 -10.01 1.67 -2.09
C MET A 67 -10.39 0.48 -1.20
N LEU A 68 -9.81 0.35 -0.01
CA LEU A 68 -10.22 -0.68 0.96
C LEU A 68 -11.72 -0.59 1.26
N LYS A 69 -12.20 0.61 1.49
CA LYS A 69 -13.64 0.86 1.73
C LYS A 69 -14.50 0.58 0.51
N GLN A 70 -14.08 1.07 -0.66
CA GLN A 70 -14.83 0.94 -1.91
C GLN A 70 -15.01 -0.52 -2.32
N HIS A 71 -13.97 -1.34 -2.18
CA HIS A 71 -13.98 -2.74 -2.60
C HIS A 71 -14.31 -3.71 -1.46
N ALA A 72 -14.54 -3.21 -0.23
CA ALA A 72 -14.65 -4.03 0.96
C ALA A 72 -13.47 -5.02 1.08
N ALA A 73 -12.27 -4.57 0.71
CA ALA A 73 -11.06 -5.37 0.74
C ALA A 73 -10.44 -5.38 2.13
N ASP A 74 -9.85 -6.50 2.51
CA ASP A 74 -9.18 -6.69 3.80
C ASP A 74 -7.69 -6.97 3.68
N ARG A 75 -7.13 -6.88 2.46
CA ARG A 75 -5.75 -7.24 2.16
C ARG A 75 -5.08 -6.21 1.28
N ILE A 76 -3.76 -6.05 1.50
CA ILE A 76 -2.89 -5.23 0.64
C ILE A 76 -1.74 -6.09 0.14
N LEU A 77 -1.47 -6.00 -1.15
CA LEU A 77 -0.31 -6.58 -1.81
C LEU A 77 0.60 -5.44 -2.26
N GLY A 78 1.74 -5.27 -1.59
CA GLY A 78 2.69 -4.21 -1.88
C GLY A 78 3.90 -4.70 -2.66
N ASP A 79 4.30 -3.99 -3.69
CA ASP A 79 5.62 -4.13 -4.31
C ASP A 79 6.43 -2.89 -3.98
N ASP A 80 7.29 -3.03 -2.98
CA ASP A 80 8.17 -1.98 -2.47
C ASP A 80 9.62 -2.16 -2.97
N SER A 81 9.83 -3.04 -3.96
CA SER A 81 11.17 -3.37 -4.46
C SER A 81 11.94 -2.16 -4.96
N ASP A 82 11.25 -1.20 -5.56
CA ASP A 82 11.83 0.02 -6.11
C ASP A 82 11.67 1.24 -5.19
N LEU A 83 11.08 1.07 -4.01
CA LEU A 83 10.96 2.14 -3.01
C LEU A 83 12.26 2.26 -2.21
N PRO A 84 13.06 3.33 -2.39
CA PRO A 84 14.39 3.38 -1.83
C PRO A 84 14.42 3.62 -0.32
N ILE A 85 13.51 4.43 0.21
CA ILE A 85 13.47 4.77 1.63
C ILE A 85 12.09 5.34 2.01
N VAL A 86 11.69 5.07 3.25
CA VAL A 86 10.58 5.75 3.93
C VAL A 86 11.14 6.47 5.16
N HIS A 87 10.95 7.78 5.23
CA HIS A 87 11.48 8.59 6.33
C HIS A 87 10.82 8.23 7.68
N ALA A 88 11.55 8.41 8.77
CA ALA A 88 11.10 8.01 10.10
C ALA A 88 9.76 8.64 10.51
N GLU A 89 9.54 9.89 10.16
CA GLU A 89 8.27 10.59 10.43
C GLU A 89 7.09 9.97 9.67
N ASP A 90 7.32 9.53 8.44
CA ASP A 90 6.30 8.87 7.64
C ASP A 90 6.04 7.45 8.13
N GLN A 91 7.08 6.74 8.58
CA GLN A 91 6.92 5.44 9.24
C GLN A 91 6.04 5.57 10.49
N LYS A 92 6.31 6.58 11.30
CA LYS A 92 5.51 6.88 12.50
C LYS A 92 4.05 7.19 12.13
N TRP A 93 3.83 8.04 11.14
CA TRP A 93 2.49 8.38 10.67
C TRP A 93 1.72 7.15 10.15
N ILE A 94 2.37 6.27 9.38
CA ILE A 94 1.75 5.03 8.89
C ILE A 94 1.25 4.19 10.08
N VAL A 95 2.08 4.01 11.09
CA VAL A 95 1.77 3.13 12.21
C VAL A 95 0.76 3.74 13.19
N GLU A 96 0.91 5.03 13.51
CA GLU A 96 0.15 5.67 14.59
C GLU A 96 -1.13 6.35 14.11
N ASP A 97 -1.20 6.78 12.85
CA ASP A 97 -2.37 7.46 12.29
C ASP A 97 -3.10 6.62 11.24
N TRP A 98 -2.40 6.22 10.18
CA TRP A 98 -3.03 5.55 9.04
C TRP A 98 -3.52 4.13 9.38
N LEU A 99 -2.71 3.33 10.04
CA LEU A 99 -3.05 1.93 10.34
C LEU A 99 -4.33 1.77 11.14
N PRO A 100 -4.57 2.53 12.24
CA PRO A 100 -5.84 2.45 12.96
C PRO A 100 -7.05 2.69 12.06
N ARG A 101 -6.94 3.65 11.15
CA ARG A 101 -7.99 3.95 10.17
C ARG A 101 -8.16 2.84 9.13
N ALA A 102 -7.07 2.26 8.65
CA ALA A 102 -7.11 1.13 7.72
C ALA A 102 -7.73 -0.11 8.35
N ARG A 103 -7.40 -0.41 9.61
CA ARG A 103 -8.03 -1.49 10.37
C ARG A 103 -9.53 -1.26 10.59
N ALA A 104 -9.92 -0.05 10.92
CA ALA A 104 -11.34 0.31 11.03
C ALA A 104 -12.08 0.15 9.68
N ALA A 105 -11.38 0.31 8.56
CA ALA A 105 -11.91 0.07 7.22
C ALA A 105 -11.91 -1.42 6.82
N GLY A 106 -11.33 -2.30 7.64
CA GLY A 106 -11.35 -3.74 7.43
C GLY A 106 -10.01 -4.39 7.11
N LEU A 107 -8.90 -3.65 7.08
CA LEU A 107 -7.58 -4.23 6.79
C LEU A 107 -7.18 -5.28 7.83
N LYS A 108 -6.76 -6.46 7.35
CA LYS A 108 -6.37 -7.61 8.18
C LYS A 108 -5.01 -8.20 7.81
N ALA A 109 -4.56 -8.03 6.58
CA ALA A 109 -3.31 -8.63 6.13
C ALA A 109 -2.59 -7.76 5.10
N VAL A 110 -1.25 -7.80 5.14
CA VAL A 110 -0.36 -7.16 4.16
C VAL A 110 0.76 -8.12 3.78
N ALA A 111 0.94 -8.34 2.49
CA ALA A 111 2.10 -9.03 1.94
C ALA A 111 2.90 -8.05 1.09
N THR A 112 4.23 -8.08 1.22
CA THR A 112 5.08 -7.10 0.55
C THR A 112 6.30 -7.76 -0.09
N ALA A 113 6.56 -7.44 -1.36
CA ALA A 113 7.87 -7.65 -1.96
C ALA A 113 8.78 -6.47 -1.57
N VAL A 114 9.90 -6.75 -0.92
CA VAL A 114 10.76 -5.72 -0.32
C VAL A 114 11.99 -5.44 -1.17
N SER A 115 12.49 -4.20 -1.06
CA SER A 115 13.72 -3.76 -1.70
C SER A 115 14.92 -4.58 -1.25
N LEU A 116 15.84 -4.85 -2.20
CA LEU A 116 17.14 -5.45 -1.91
C LEU A 116 18.17 -4.40 -1.42
N THR A 117 17.85 -3.11 -1.51
CA THR A 117 18.71 -2.06 -0.96
C THR A 117 18.69 -2.08 0.55
N PHE A 118 19.84 -1.77 1.17
CA PHE A 118 19.94 -1.75 2.64
C PHE A 118 18.94 -0.76 3.27
N PHE A 119 18.87 0.45 2.77
CA PHE A 119 18.00 1.49 3.35
C PHE A 119 16.51 1.20 3.13
N GLY A 120 16.12 0.73 1.97
CA GLY A 120 14.75 0.34 1.69
C GLY A 120 14.31 -0.83 2.57
N LYS A 121 15.16 -1.85 2.69
CA LYS A 121 14.89 -3.02 3.53
C LYS A 121 14.76 -2.66 5.02
N VAL A 122 15.61 -1.76 5.53
CA VAL A 122 15.53 -1.30 6.92
C VAL A 122 14.26 -0.50 7.16
N SER A 123 13.91 0.44 6.27
CA SER A 123 12.70 1.25 6.39
C SER A 123 11.44 0.41 6.44
N ILE A 124 11.27 -0.50 5.51
CA ILE A 124 10.09 -1.37 5.43
C ILE A 124 10.06 -2.35 6.59
N GLY A 125 11.18 -2.97 6.93
CA GLY A 125 11.28 -3.88 8.08
C GLY A 125 10.92 -3.21 9.41
N SER A 126 11.29 -1.95 9.60
CA SER A 126 10.90 -1.17 10.78
C SER A 126 9.39 -0.95 10.86
N ILE A 127 8.76 -0.58 9.76
CA ILE A 127 7.30 -0.45 9.67
C ILE A 127 6.65 -1.80 9.99
N HIS A 128 7.06 -2.86 9.31
CA HIS A 128 6.46 -4.18 9.43
C HIS A 128 6.58 -4.79 10.83
N SER A 129 7.71 -4.60 11.51
CA SER A 129 7.88 -5.05 12.91
C SER A 129 6.87 -4.43 13.85
N ARG A 130 6.51 -3.18 13.61
CA ARG A 130 5.51 -2.46 14.41
C ARG A 130 4.08 -2.89 14.05
N LEU A 131 3.80 -3.14 12.77
CA LEU A 131 2.48 -3.56 12.29
C LEU A 131 2.14 -5.01 12.62
N ALA A 132 3.13 -5.89 12.73
CA ALA A 132 2.94 -7.34 12.93
C ALA A 132 2.19 -7.71 14.21
N LYS A 133 2.10 -6.78 15.15
CA LYS A 133 1.32 -6.97 16.39
C LYS A 133 -0.19 -6.82 16.18
N GLU A 134 -0.61 -6.23 15.08
CA GLU A 134 -1.98 -5.78 14.87
C GLU A 134 -2.64 -6.39 13.64
N ILE A 135 -1.86 -6.77 12.64
CA ILE A 135 -2.32 -7.40 11.40
C ILE A 135 -1.37 -8.52 11.00
N ALA A 136 -1.85 -9.45 10.17
CA ALA A 136 -0.98 -10.44 9.53
C ALA A 136 -0.12 -9.75 8.47
N ILE A 137 1.20 -9.78 8.64
CA ILE A 137 2.13 -9.13 7.71
C ILE A 137 3.32 -10.02 7.43
N LYS A 138 3.76 -10.07 6.16
CA LYS A 138 4.92 -10.86 5.76
C LYS A 138 5.62 -10.24 4.56
N ASP A 139 6.95 -10.28 4.60
CA ASP A 139 7.83 -9.83 3.54
C ASP A 139 8.29 -10.98 2.66
N PHE A 140 8.50 -10.68 1.39
CA PHE A 140 8.92 -11.63 0.38
C PHE A 140 10.01 -11.01 -0.52
N HIS A 141 10.77 -11.86 -1.22
CA HIS A 141 11.77 -11.42 -2.18
C HIS A 141 11.16 -11.07 -3.56
N ASN A 142 9.95 -11.55 -3.84
CA ASN A 142 9.25 -11.27 -5.10
C ASN A 142 7.74 -11.20 -4.88
N ILE A 143 7.09 -10.49 -5.78
CA ILE A 143 5.65 -10.22 -5.70
C ILE A 143 4.80 -11.49 -5.91
N HIS A 144 5.28 -12.44 -6.68
CA HIS A 144 4.55 -13.69 -6.92
C HIS A 144 4.37 -14.50 -5.64
N SER A 145 5.44 -14.68 -4.87
CA SER A 145 5.39 -15.37 -3.57
C SER A 145 4.51 -14.63 -2.56
N ALA A 146 4.60 -13.30 -2.54
CA ALA A 146 3.76 -12.46 -1.70
C ALA A 146 2.27 -12.66 -2.02
N ARG A 147 1.92 -12.68 -3.29
CA ARG A 147 0.56 -12.88 -3.77
C ARG A 147 0.00 -14.26 -3.40
N ILE A 148 0.80 -15.31 -3.55
CA ILE A 148 0.41 -16.68 -3.18
C ILE A 148 0.11 -16.76 -1.69
N TRP A 149 0.99 -16.24 -0.85
CA TRP A 149 0.76 -16.25 0.60
C TRP A 149 -0.50 -15.49 0.98
N LEU A 150 -0.69 -14.30 0.43
CA LEU A 150 -1.85 -13.46 0.72
C LEU A 150 -3.17 -14.16 0.34
N GLY A 151 -3.18 -14.86 -0.80
CA GLY A 151 -4.32 -15.66 -1.25
C GLY A 151 -4.58 -16.91 -0.43
N SER A 152 -3.57 -17.41 0.29
CA SER A 152 -3.68 -18.62 1.12
C SER A 152 -4.30 -18.37 2.51
N LEU A 153 -4.41 -17.11 2.94
CA LEU A 153 -4.92 -16.76 4.26
C LEU A 153 -6.42 -17.04 4.35
N GLY A 154 -6.79 -17.92 5.27
CA GLY A 154 -8.18 -18.20 5.60
C GLY A 154 -8.69 -17.38 6.79
N PRO A 155 -9.97 -17.56 7.18
CA PRO A 155 -10.57 -16.80 8.29
C PRO A 155 -9.82 -16.92 9.62
N GLN A 156 -9.16 -18.04 9.86
CA GLN A 156 -8.41 -18.28 11.11
C GLN A 156 -7.16 -17.41 11.21
N GLN A 157 -6.50 -17.13 10.08
CA GLN A 157 -5.31 -16.27 10.03
C GLN A 157 -5.67 -14.79 10.03
N LEU A 158 -6.91 -14.46 9.68
CA LEU A 158 -7.42 -13.08 9.58
C LEU A 158 -8.28 -12.66 10.77
N ALA A 159 -8.40 -13.51 11.74
CA ALA A 159 -9.22 -13.25 12.92
C ALA A 159 -8.62 -12.17 13.85
#